data_ff956d686c4c0690865ced5819d52956
#
_entry.id   ff956d686c4c0690865ced5819d52956
#
_cell.length_a   1.000
_cell.length_b   1.000
_cell.length_c   1.000
_cell.angle_alpha   90.00
_cell.angle_beta   90.00
_cell.angle_gamma   90.00
#
_symmetry.space_group_name_H-M   'P 1'
#
loop_
_entity.id
_entity.type
_entity.pdbx_description
1 polymer ?
#
loop_
_entity_poly.entity_id
_entity_poly.type
_entity_poly.pdbx_seq_one_letter_code
_entity_poly.pdbx_strand_id
1 'polypeptide(L)'
;RQMCIRDSLNALSEKIKEKVASGEFPNVKYSCILREGIPEEEILRYAKEQRPMVIIMGTRGKNQKDIDLIGSVTAEVIDRSRTAVLAIPENTPFKQFSEAKRIAFITNFDQRDLIAFEAFFNTWKSFHFSVSLIHLTDSKDTWNEIKLAGIKEYFHKQYPGLEIHYDVVMNDNLLKGLDQYIKDNHIDIITLTSYKRNIFARLFNPSIARKMIFHSDTPLLVINS
;
A
#
# COMPACT_ATOMS: atom_id res chain seq x y z
N ARG A 1 -6.41 25.82 19.10
CA ARG A 1 -6.00 24.67 18.23
C ARG A 1 -7.09 23.60 18.11
N GLN A 2 -7.71 23.15 19.21
CA GLN A 2 -8.79 22.14 19.18
C GLN A 2 -10.01 22.59 18.37
N MET A 3 -10.43 23.84 18.51
CA MET A 3 -11.56 24.41 17.74
C MET A 3 -11.30 24.33 16.22
N CYS A 4 -10.10 24.68 15.78
CA CYS A 4 -9.73 24.63 14.36
C CYS A 4 -9.71 23.20 13.77
N ILE A 5 -9.33 22.18 14.56
CA ILE A 5 -9.35 20.77 14.13
C ILE A 5 -10.78 20.25 14.02
N ARG A 6 -11.63 20.58 14.97
CA ARG A 6 -13.06 20.22 14.95
C ARG A 6 -13.77 20.86 13.77
N ASP A 7 -13.49 22.13 13.48
CA ASP A 7 -14.07 22.83 12.32
C ASP A 7 -13.61 22.18 11.00
N SER A 8 -12.34 21.80 10.90
CA SER A 8 -11.82 21.06 9.73
C SER A 8 -12.48 19.71 9.55
N LEU A 9 -12.75 19.00 10.65
CA LEU A 9 -13.42 17.68 10.63
C LEU A 9 -14.89 17.82 10.22
N ASN A 10 -15.58 18.85 10.73
CA ASN A 10 -16.95 19.17 10.33
C ASN A 10 -17.03 19.55 8.85
N ALA A 11 -16.11 20.38 8.35
CA ALA A 11 -16.06 20.74 6.95
C ALA A 11 -15.81 19.52 6.03
N LEU A 12 -14.98 18.57 6.47
CA LEU A 12 -14.78 17.31 5.75
C LEU A 12 -16.07 16.47 5.73
N SER A 13 -16.76 16.38 6.88
CA SER A 13 -18.03 15.67 6.99
C SER A 13 -19.09 16.23 6.04
N GLU A 14 -19.22 17.56 5.96
CA GLU A 14 -20.17 18.20 5.02
C GLU A 14 -19.81 17.90 3.55
N LYS A 15 -18.52 17.98 3.18
CA LYS A 15 -18.08 17.59 1.83
C LYS A 15 -18.43 16.12 1.48
N ILE A 16 -18.28 15.21 2.44
CA ILE A 16 -18.68 13.80 2.23
C ILE A 16 -20.18 13.70 2.01
N LYS A 17 -20.99 14.39 2.83
CA LYS A 17 -22.46 14.42 2.67
C LYS A 17 -22.88 14.94 1.29
N GLU A 18 -22.27 16.05 0.85
CA GLU A 18 -22.53 16.62 -0.47
C GLU A 18 -22.22 15.62 -1.59
N LYS A 19 -21.07 14.92 -1.51
CA LYS A 19 -20.68 13.92 -2.52
C LYS A 19 -21.54 12.66 -2.50
N VAL A 20 -22.05 12.26 -1.34
CA VAL A 20 -23.06 11.18 -1.24
C VAL A 20 -24.40 11.65 -1.81
N ALA A 21 -24.83 12.86 -1.49
CA ALA A 21 -26.11 13.41 -1.99
C ALA A 21 -26.10 13.61 -3.51
N SER A 22 -24.95 13.98 -4.09
CA SER A 22 -24.80 14.11 -5.56
C SER A 22 -24.66 12.78 -6.30
N GLY A 23 -24.52 11.65 -5.57
CA GLY A 23 -24.29 10.34 -6.15
C GLY A 23 -22.83 10.10 -6.59
N GLU A 24 -21.91 11.03 -6.32
CA GLU A 24 -20.48 10.85 -6.61
C GLU A 24 -19.84 9.79 -5.70
N PHE A 25 -20.30 9.72 -4.44
CA PHE A 25 -19.91 8.67 -3.51
C PHE A 25 -21.09 7.72 -3.22
N PRO A 26 -20.81 6.43 -2.99
CA PRO A 26 -21.83 5.49 -2.55
C PRO A 26 -22.36 5.89 -1.17
N ASN A 27 -23.62 5.54 -0.88
CA ASN A 27 -24.21 5.78 0.43
C ASN A 27 -23.64 4.80 1.46
N VAL A 28 -22.56 5.21 2.13
CA VAL A 28 -21.88 4.43 3.17
C VAL A 28 -22.07 5.07 4.54
N LYS A 29 -22.15 4.24 5.58
CA LYS A 29 -22.13 4.73 6.96
C LYS A 29 -20.70 5.17 7.30
N TYR A 30 -20.56 6.38 7.80
CA TYR A 30 -19.28 6.89 8.29
C TYR A 30 -19.46 7.64 9.61
N SER A 31 -18.36 7.79 10.34
CA SER A 31 -18.30 8.61 11.55
C SER A 31 -16.99 9.41 11.57
N CYS A 32 -17.07 10.64 12.07
CA CYS A 32 -15.91 11.50 12.27
C CYS A 32 -15.54 11.49 13.76
N ILE A 33 -14.33 11.07 14.08
CA ILE A 33 -13.88 10.90 15.46
C ILE A 33 -12.66 11.77 15.71
N LEU A 34 -12.71 12.62 16.74
CA LEU A 34 -11.57 13.38 17.23
C LEU A 34 -10.99 12.68 18.44
N ARG A 35 -9.69 12.41 18.40
CA ARG A 35 -8.93 11.85 19.53
C ARG A 35 -7.79 12.78 19.92
N GLU A 36 -7.44 12.78 21.20
CA GLU A 36 -6.34 13.55 21.76
C GLU A 36 -5.19 12.61 22.14
N GLY A 37 -3.97 12.97 21.78
CA GLY A 37 -2.78 12.19 22.09
C GLY A 37 -1.73 12.27 20.97
N ILE A 38 -0.82 11.31 20.99
CA ILE A 38 0.19 11.12 19.96
C ILE A 38 -0.50 10.48 18.75
N PRO A 39 -0.48 11.10 17.56
CA PRO A 39 -1.32 10.68 16.43
C PRO A 39 -1.17 9.20 16.05
N GLU A 40 0.07 8.71 15.90
CA GLU A 40 0.34 7.32 15.54
C GLU A 40 -0.17 6.33 16.58
N GLU A 41 -0.06 6.67 17.87
CA GLU A 41 -0.52 5.82 18.96
C GLU A 41 -2.04 5.75 19.01
N GLU A 42 -2.71 6.88 18.81
CA GLU A 42 -4.17 6.94 18.77
C GLU A 42 -4.74 6.18 17.55
N ILE A 43 -4.09 6.27 16.39
CA ILE A 43 -4.48 5.51 15.19
C ILE A 43 -4.33 4.00 15.46
N LEU A 44 -3.18 3.58 16.01
CA LEU A 44 -2.91 2.17 16.31
C LEU A 44 -3.86 1.61 17.37
N ARG A 45 -4.16 2.40 18.42
CA ARG A 45 -5.10 2.04 19.47
C ARG A 45 -6.51 1.87 18.89
N TYR A 46 -6.96 2.83 18.10
CA TYR A 46 -8.27 2.78 17.47
C TYR A 46 -8.39 1.61 16.50
N ALA A 47 -7.37 1.36 15.69
CA ALA A 47 -7.33 0.21 14.80
C ALA A 47 -7.42 -1.12 15.57
N LYS A 48 -6.75 -1.24 16.72
CA LYS A 48 -6.84 -2.42 17.59
C LYS A 48 -8.26 -2.61 18.17
N GLU A 49 -8.92 -1.51 18.53
CA GLU A 49 -10.30 -1.51 19.06
C GLU A 49 -11.32 -1.91 17.98
N GLN A 50 -11.22 -1.31 16.80
CA GLN A 50 -12.21 -1.45 15.73
C GLN A 50 -11.94 -2.60 14.77
N ARG A 51 -10.69 -3.09 14.71
CA ARG A 51 -10.21 -4.15 13.78
C ARG A 51 -10.63 -3.89 12.32
N PRO A 52 -10.30 -2.72 11.77
CA PRO A 52 -10.66 -2.42 10.39
C PRO A 52 -9.95 -3.34 9.41
N MET A 53 -10.50 -3.48 8.22
CA MET A 53 -9.87 -4.22 7.12
C MET A 53 -8.59 -3.52 6.64
N VAL A 54 -8.60 -2.19 6.62
CA VAL A 54 -7.49 -1.35 6.16
C VAL A 54 -7.47 0.00 6.88
N ILE A 55 -6.29 0.52 7.13
CA ILE A 55 -6.06 1.91 7.55
C ILE A 55 -5.63 2.68 6.30
N ILE A 56 -6.33 3.77 5.96
CA ILE A 56 -5.99 4.61 4.81
C ILE A 56 -5.38 5.90 5.32
N MET A 57 -4.21 6.25 4.83
CA MET A 57 -3.47 7.44 5.25
C MET A 57 -2.88 8.18 4.04
N GLY A 58 -2.83 9.50 4.11
CA GLY A 58 -2.00 10.28 3.19
C GLY A 58 -0.51 10.10 3.51
N THR A 59 0.35 10.20 2.51
CA THR A 59 1.81 10.09 2.72
C THR A 59 2.42 11.35 3.35
N ARG A 60 1.72 12.50 3.32
CA ARG A 60 2.22 13.79 3.81
C ARG A 60 1.26 14.49 4.75
N GLY A 61 1.80 15.27 5.69
CA GLY A 61 1.05 16.24 6.48
C GLY A 61 1.19 17.65 5.88
N LYS A 62 0.22 18.53 6.18
CA LYS A 62 0.13 19.92 5.65
C LYS A 62 1.38 20.81 5.81
N ASN A 63 2.35 20.42 6.64
CA ASN A 63 3.51 21.25 7.00
C ASN A 63 4.86 20.68 6.53
N GLN A 64 4.89 19.60 5.75
CA GLN A 64 6.15 19.03 5.26
C GLN A 64 6.54 19.65 3.92
N LYS A 65 7.68 20.37 3.93
CA LYS A 65 8.26 21.00 2.73
C LYS A 65 9.11 20.05 1.90
N ASP A 66 9.54 18.91 2.48
CA ASP A 66 10.36 17.92 1.79
C ASP A 66 9.47 17.02 0.93
N ILE A 67 9.65 17.17 -0.36
CA ILE A 67 8.82 16.55 -1.42
C ILE A 67 8.87 15.03 -1.40
N ASP A 68 9.87 14.44 -0.76
CA ASP A 68 10.34 13.08 -0.98
C ASP A 68 10.16 12.12 0.21
N LEU A 69 9.42 12.47 1.26
CA LEU A 69 9.34 11.67 2.46
C LEU A 69 7.90 11.37 2.87
N ILE A 70 7.68 10.09 3.20
CA ILE A 70 6.48 9.70 3.96
C ILE A 70 6.48 10.40 5.31
N GLY A 71 5.35 10.94 5.73
CA GLY A 71 5.21 11.57 7.04
C GLY A 71 5.56 10.60 8.17
N SER A 72 6.18 11.10 9.23
CA SER A 72 6.60 10.28 10.39
C SER A 72 5.44 9.46 10.96
N VAL A 73 4.25 10.05 11.07
CA VAL A 73 3.04 9.38 11.56
C VAL A 73 2.66 8.18 10.67
N THR A 74 2.65 8.37 9.35
CA THR A 74 2.30 7.28 8.42
C THR A 74 3.35 6.19 8.43
N ALA A 75 4.64 6.56 8.47
CA ALA A 75 5.74 5.60 8.57
C ALA A 75 5.65 4.76 9.85
N GLU A 76 5.37 5.38 10.98
CA GLU A 76 5.24 4.72 12.28
C GLU A 76 4.00 3.80 12.32
N VAL A 77 2.89 4.23 11.74
CA VAL A 77 1.69 3.37 11.63
C VAL A 77 1.96 2.17 10.73
N ILE A 78 2.65 2.34 9.60
CA ILE A 78 3.06 1.23 8.73
C ILE A 78 3.93 0.22 9.48
N ASP A 79 4.91 0.70 10.25
CA ASP A 79 5.87 -0.19 10.95
C ASP A 79 5.23 -0.96 12.11
N ARG A 80 4.29 -0.35 12.82
CA ARG A 80 3.71 -0.89 14.07
C ARG A 80 2.32 -1.49 13.94
N SER A 81 1.60 -1.22 12.86
CA SER A 81 0.24 -1.73 12.66
C SER A 81 0.24 -3.25 12.45
N ARG A 82 -0.82 -3.90 12.93
CA ARG A 82 -1.19 -5.27 12.54
C ARG A 82 -2.27 -5.29 11.45
N THR A 83 -2.86 -4.15 11.19
CA THR A 83 -3.84 -3.96 10.11
C THR A 83 -3.12 -3.49 8.87
N ALA A 84 -3.57 -3.93 7.71
CA ALA A 84 -3.04 -3.44 6.44
C ALA A 84 -3.15 -1.91 6.36
N VAL A 85 -2.12 -1.25 5.82
CA VAL A 85 -2.07 0.21 5.69
C VAL A 85 -1.95 0.58 4.22
N LEU A 86 -2.89 1.38 3.73
CA LEU A 86 -2.86 1.96 2.40
C LEU A 86 -2.41 3.41 2.49
N ALA A 87 -1.19 3.67 2.07
CA ALA A 87 -0.62 5.01 2.00
C ALA A 87 -0.85 5.60 0.61
N ILE A 88 -1.54 6.75 0.55
CA ILE A 88 -1.93 7.41 -0.70
C ILE A 88 -1.11 8.68 -0.87
N PRO A 89 -0.31 8.80 -1.96
CA PRO A 89 0.37 10.02 -2.33
C PRO A 89 -0.59 11.18 -2.62
N GLU A 90 -0.13 12.40 -2.37
CA GLU A 90 -0.94 13.61 -2.56
C GLU A 90 -1.41 13.79 -4.01
N ASN A 91 -0.55 13.43 -4.96
CA ASN A 91 -0.83 13.59 -6.39
C ASN A 91 -1.53 12.40 -7.03
N THR A 92 -1.90 11.37 -6.25
CA THR A 92 -2.64 10.22 -6.79
C THR A 92 -3.96 10.71 -7.39
N PRO A 93 -4.22 10.50 -8.70
CA PRO A 93 -5.45 10.93 -9.32
C PRO A 93 -6.67 10.18 -8.73
N PHE A 94 -7.63 10.90 -8.19
CA PHE A 94 -8.82 10.33 -7.55
C PHE A 94 -9.61 9.38 -8.47
N LYS A 95 -9.69 9.70 -9.75
CA LYS A 95 -10.39 8.86 -10.74
C LYS A 95 -9.73 7.51 -10.97
N GLN A 96 -8.41 7.41 -10.76
CA GLN A 96 -7.67 6.17 -10.97
C GLN A 96 -7.86 5.18 -9.83
N PHE A 97 -8.16 5.63 -8.62
CA PHE A 97 -8.33 4.73 -7.49
C PHE A 97 -9.56 3.84 -7.58
N SER A 98 -10.68 4.36 -8.07
CA SER A 98 -11.91 3.57 -8.31
C SER A 98 -11.78 2.60 -9.51
N GLU A 99 -10.78 2.83 -10.36
CA GLU A 99 -10.47 2.04 -11.56
C GLU A 99 -9.19 1.22 -11.40
N ALA A 100 -8.59 1.20 -10.20
CA ALA A 100 -7.36 0.45 -9.95
C ALA A 100 -7.57 -1.04 -10.25
N LYS A 101 -6.88 -1.53 -11.26
CA LYS A 101 -7.02 -2.91 -11.76
C LYS A 101 -5.71 -3.68 -11.75
N ARG A 102 -4.56 -2.99 -11.70
CA ARG A 102 -3.23 -3.60 -11.79
C ARG A 102 -2.47 -3.40 -10.49
N ILE A 103 -2.22 -4.49 -9.81
CA ILE A 103 -1.53 -4.51 -8.52
C ILE A 103 -0.19 -5.19 -8.66
N ALA A 104 0.89 -4.51 -8.31
CA ALA A 104 2.21 -5.13 -8.19
C ALA A 104 2.42 -5.61 -6.75
N PHE A 105 2.57 -6.91 -6.56
CA PHE A 105 2.89 -7.51 -5.27
C PHE A 105 4.39 -7.85 -5.23
N ILE A 106 5.15 -7.12 -4.41
CA ILE A 106 6.60 -7.33 -4.27
C ILE A 106 6.86 -8.55 -3.39
N THR A 107 7.61 -9.51 -3.91
CA THR A 107 7.89 -10.79 -3.23
C THR A 107 9.37 -11.15 -3.26
N ASN A 108 9.84 -11.90 -2.25
CA ASN A 108 11.13 -12.61 -2.26
C ASN A 108 10.94 -14.11 -2.46
N PHE A 109 9.75 -14.53 -2.83
CA PHE A 109 9.43 -15.93 -2.99
C PHE A 109 9.66 -16.75 -1.72
N ASP A 110 9.38 -16.19 -0.54
CA ASP A 110 9.42 -16.92 0.72
C ASP A 110 8.02 -17.30 1.20
N GLN A 111 7.94 -18.24 2.15
CA GLN A 111 6.67 -18.75 2.67
C GLN A 111 5.78 -17.65 3.26
N ARG A 112 6.35 -16.62 3.84
CA ARG A 112 5.59 -15.53 4.46
C ARG A 112 4.92 -14.66 3.41
N ASP A 113 5.57 -14.47 2.25
CA ASP A 113 4.97 -13.77 1.13
C ASP A 113 3.77 -14.53 0.57
N LEU A 114 3.83 -15.87 0.54
CA LEU A 114 2.69 -16.68 0.13
C LEU A 114 1.51 -16.51 1.09
N ILE A 115 1.75 -16.59 2.40
CA ILE A 115 0.71 -16.38 3.43
C ILE A 115 0.10 -14.97 3.31
N ALA A 116 0.93 -13.96 3.13
CA ALA A 116 0.46 -12.59 2.97
C ALA A 116 -0.31 -12.38 1.66
N PHE A 117 0.12 -13.02 0.58
CA PHE A 117 -0.61 -13.00 -0.69
C PHE A 117 -1.99 -13.67 -0.54
N GLU A 118 -2.08 -14.80 0.14
CA GLU A 118 -3.36 -15.46 0.41
C GLU A 118 -4.30 -14.57 1.24
N ALA A 119 -3.78 -13.95 2.28
CA ALA A 119 -4.55 -12.99 3.09
C ALA A 119 -5.01 -11.79 2.27
N PHE A 120 -4.11 -11.22 1.45
CA PHE A 120 -4.43 -10.16 0.51
C PHE A 120 -5.53 -10.60 -0.45
N PHE A 121 -5.34 -11.70 -1.16
CA PHE A 121 -6.30 -12.18 -2.15
C PHE A 121 -7.68 -12.43 -1.52
N ASN A 122 -7.75 -13.14 -0.39
CA ASN A 122 -9.01 -13.42 0.29
C ASN A 122 -9.75 -12.15 0.72
N THR A 123 -9.01 -11.12 1.09
CA THR A 123 -9.59 -9.83 1.51
C THR A 123 -10.09 -9.00 0.32
N TRP A 124 -9.35 -9.03 -0.81
CA TRP A 124 -9.56 -8.09 -1.91
C TRP A 124 -10.12 -8.72 -3.19
N LYS A 125 -10.36 -10.04 -3.23
CA LYS A 125 -10.82 -10.77 -4.44
C LYS A 125 -12.14 -10.27 -5.03
N SER A 126 -12.98 -9.57 -4.27
CA SER A 126 -14.20 -8.94 -4.76
C SER A 126 -13.94 -7.71 -5.65
N PHE A 127 -12.74 -7.15 -5.58
CA PHE A 127 -12.30 -6.08 -6.47
C PHE A 127 -11.60 -6.74 -7.67
N HIS A 128 -12.20 -6.71 -8.84
CA HIS A 128 -11.66 -7.34 -10.05
C HIS A 128 -10.33 -6.67 -10.46
N PHE A 129 -9.19 -7.30 -10.12
CA PHE A 129 -7.85 -6.82 -10.41
C PHE A 129 -6.97 -7.94 -10.97
N SER A 130 -5.95 -7.58 -11.75
CA SER A 130 -4.83 -8.45 -12.10
C SER A 130 -3.65 -8.20 -11.15
N VAL A 131 -2.87 -9.23 -10.88
CA VAL A 131 -1.72 -9.16 -9.99
C VAL A 131 -0.44 -9.45 -10.73
N SER A 132 0.55 -8.58 -10.60
CA SER A 132 1.94 -8.87 -10.98
C SER A 132 2.73 -9.21 -9.72
N LEU A 133 3.13 -10.48 -9.58
CA LEU A 133 4.09 -10.91 -8.56
C LEU A 133 5.49 -10.59 -9.06
N ILE A 134 6.13 -9.60 -8.44
CA ILE A 134 7.44 -9.09 -8.86
C ILE A 134 8.53 -9.37 -7.83
N HIS A 135 9.64 -9.88 -8.31
CA HIS A 135 10.87 -10.00 -7.52
C HIS A 135 11.89 -8.98 -7.97
N LEU A 136 12.33 -8.12 -7.04
CA LEU A 136 13.35 -7.12 -7.32
C LEU A 136 14.72 -7.68 -6.94
N THR A 137 15.67 -7.68 -7.87
CA THR A 137 17.02 -8.19 -7.64
C THR A 137 18.09 -7.33 -8.35
N ASP A 138 19.28 -7.28 -7.79
CA ASP A 138 20.48 -6.66 -8.37
C ASP A 138 21.40 -7.68 -9.04
N SER A 139 21.07 -8.97 -8.92
CA SER A 139 21.91 -10.06 -9.42
C SER A 139 21.08 -11.20 -10.00
N LYS A 140 21.66 -11.91 -10.95
CA LYS A 140 21.07 -13.12 -11.50
C LYS A 140 21.28 -14.27 -10.51
N ASP A 141 20.18 -14.91 -10.10
CA ASP A 141 20.21 -16.06 -9.19
C ASP A 141 19.27 -17.16 -9.70
N THR A 142 19.84 -18.33 -9.99
CA THR A 142 19.11 -19.51 -10.45
C THR A 142 18.05 -19.98 -9.43
N TRP A 143 18.28 -19.76 -8.15
CA TRP A 143 17.29 -20.09 -7.12
C TRP A 143 16.01 -19.24 -7.26
N ASN A 144 16.12 -18.00 -7.69
CA ASN A 144 14.96 -17.16 -7.95
C ASN A 144 14.14 -17.70 -9.13
N GLU A 145 14.77 -18.22 -10.16
CA GLU A 145 14.10 -18.86 -11.30
C GLU A 145 13.35 -20.14 -10.85
N ILE A 146 14.00 -20.99 -10.03
CA ILE A 146 13.41 -22.21 -9.48
C ILE A 146 12.21 -21.88 -8.59
N LYS A 147 12.36 -20.94 -7.66
CA LYS A 147 11.27 -20.49 -6.78
C LYS A 147 10.11 -19.92 -7.58
N LEU A 148 10.39 -19.11 -8.59
CA LEU A 148 9.37 -18.53 -9.46
C LEU A 148 8.58 -19.61 -10.19
N ALA A 149 9.25 -20.63 -10.73
CA ALA A 149 8.58 -21.75 -11.38
C ALA A 149 7.66 -22.52 -10.41
N GLY A 150 8.13 -22.79 -9.20
CA GLY A 150 7.34 -23.43 -8.14
C GLY A 150 6.12 -22.61 -7.73
N ILE A 151 6.27 -21.29 -7.61
CA ILE A 151 5.18 -20.39 -7.25
C ILE A 151 4.14 -20.28 -8.37
N LYS A 152 4.57 -20.24 -9.63
CA LYS A 152 3.64 -20.27 -10.80
C LYS A 152 2.76 -21.51 -10.75
N GLU A 153 3.35 -22.67 -10.54
CA GLU A 153 2.63 -23.95 -10.46
C GLU A 153 1.67 -23.99 -9.25
N TYR A 154 2.13 -23.50 -8.09
CA TYR A 154 1.31 -23.40 -6.89
C TYR A 154 0.07 -22.53 -7.11
N PHE A 155 0.24 -21.30 -7.59
CA PHE A 155 -0.87 -20.40 -7.78
C PHE A 155 -1.81 -20.81 -8.91
N HIS A 156 -1.29 -21.39 -9.97
CA HIS A 156 -2.13 -21.96 -11.04
C HIS A 156 -3.11 -23.00 -10.50
N LYS A 157 -2.66 -23.83 -9.55
CA LYS A 157 -3.51 -24.85 -8.90
C LYS A 157 -4.47 -24.25 -7.87
N GLN A 158 -4.01 -23.29 -7.07
CA GLN A 158 -4.81 -22.77 -5.95
C GLN A 158 -5.83 -21.71 -6.39
N TYR A 159 -5.53 -20.96 -7.43
CA TYR A 159 -6.35 -19.83 -7.90
C TYR A 159 -6.64 -19.93 -9.40
N PRO A 160 -7.34 -20.99 -9.86
CA PRO A 160 -7.68 -21.12 -11.26
C PRO A 160 -8.62 -19.98 -11.67
N GLY A 161 -8.21 -19.17 -12.63
CA GLY A 161 -8.96 -18.01 -13.10
C GLY A 161 -8.52 -16.67 -12.55
N LEU A 162 -7.53 -16.63 -11.65
CA LEU A 162 -6.85 -15.39 -11.29
C LEU A 162 -5.74 -15.12 -12.31
N GLU A 163 -5.79 -13.95 -12.93
CA GLU A 163 -4.73 -13.49 -13.81
C GLU A 163 -3.55 -12.99 -12.99
N ILE A 164 -2.48 -13.80 -12.94
CA ILE A 164 -1.24 -13.48 -12.24
C ILE A 164 -0.09 -13.41 -13.24
N HIS A 165 0.55 -12.25 -13.33
CA HIS A 165 1.81 -12.06 -14.04
C HIS A 165 2.98 -12.29 -13.07
N TYR A 166 4.11 -12.76 -13.60
CA TYR A 166 5.27 -13.12 -12.76
C TYR A 166 6.53 -12.56 -13.41
N ASP A 167 7.16 -11.62 -12.73
CA ASP A 167 8.32 -10.93 -13.27
C ASP A 167 9.48 -10.87 -12.28
N VAL A 168 10.68 -10.99 -12.83
CA VAL A 168 11.93 -10.69 -12.12
C VAL A 168 12.47 -9.38 -12.68
N VAL A 169 12.45 -8.34 -11.86
CA VAL A 169 12.96 -7.02 -12.23
C VAL A 169 14.40 -6.92 -11.77
N MET A 170 15.33 -7.03 -12.70
CA MET A 170 16.76 -6.94 -12.44
C MET A 170 17.27 -5.53 -12.73
N ASN A 171 17.84 -4.88 -11.73
CA ASN A 171 18.44 -3.55 -11.86
C ASN A 171 19.44 -3.31 -10.72
N ASP A 172 20.61 -2.76 -11.02
CA ASP A 172 21.61 -2.38 -10.01
C ASP A 172 21.05 -1.39 -8.98
N ASN A 173 20.10 -0.57 -9.41
CA ASN A 173 19.30 0.27 -8.55
C ASN A 173 17.85 -0.27 -8.50
N LEU A 174 17.54 -1.09 -7.49
CA LEU A 174 16.25 -1.76 -7.34
C LEU A 174 15.05 -0.82 -7.43
N LEU A 175 15.22 0.41 -7.00
CA LEU A 175 14.14 1.40 -6.94
C LEU A 175 13.89 2.04 -8.31
N LYS A 176 14.95 2.28 -9.08
CA LYS A 176 14.79 2.68 -10.48
C LYS A 176 14.14 1.56 -11.29
N GLY A 177 14.52 0.31 -11.02
CA GLY A 177 13.88 -0.85 -11.63
C GLY A 177 12.39 -0.93 -11.31
N LEU A 178 12.02 -0.74 -10.04
CA LEU A 178 10.63 -0.70 -9.61
C LEU A 178 9.85 0.45 -10.25
N ASP A 179 10.40 1.66 -10.23
CA ASP A 179 9.76 2.85 -10.80
C ASP A 179 9.53 2.70 -12.32
N GLN A 180 10.51 2.15 -13.02
CA GLN A 180 10.37 1.83 -14.44
C GLN A 180 9.28 0.76 -14.68
N TYR A 181 9.30 -0.31 -13.90
CA TYR A 181 8.29 -1.37 -13.99
C TYR A 181 6.86 -0.85 -13.77
N ILE A 182 6.68 0.01 -12.75
CA ILE A 182 5.39 0.64 -12.45
C ILE A 182 4.88 1.42 -13.66
N LYS A 183 5.73 2.21 -14.28
CA LYS A 183 5.38 3.04 -15.45
C LYS A 183 5.04 2.18 -16.67
N ASP A 184 5.91 1.23 -17.01
CA ASP A 184 5.77 0.39 -18.20
C ASP A 184 4.55 -0.52 -18.14
N ASN A 185 4.19 -1.00 -16.96
CA ASN A 185 3.06 -1.90 -16.73
C ASN A 185 1.81 -1.18 -16.22
N HIS A 186 1.84 0.15 -16.09
CA HIS A 186 0.72 0.95 -15.60
C HIS A 186 0.15 0.41 -14.28
N ILE A 187 1.03 0.20 -13.30
CA ILE A 187 0.65 -0.32 -11.98
C ILE A 187 -0.11 0.74 -11.20
N ASP A 188 -1.28 0.40 -10.71
CA ASP A 188 -2.16 1.29 -9.95
C ASP A 188 -1.86 1.26 -8.44
N ILE A 189 -1.44 0.10 -7.91
CA ILE A 189 -1.13 -0.07 -6.49
C ILE A 189 0.10 -0.96 -6.34
N ILE A 190 1.05 -0.52 -5.52
CA ILE A 190 2.17 -1.34 -5.07
C ILE A 190 1.76 -2.01 -3.77
N THR A 191 1.97 -3.32 -3.66
CA THR A 191 1.71 -4.08 -2.44
C THR A 191 2.97 -4.77 -1.97
N LEU A 192 3.21 -4.74 -0.66
CA LEU A 192 4.31 -5.46 -0.04
C LEU A 192 3.98 -5.86 1.40
N THR A 193 4.78 -6.76 1.96
CA THR A 193 4.61 -7.23 3.33
C THR A 193 5.52 -6.48 4.29
N SER A 194 5.00 -6.07 5.46
CA SER A 194 5.78 -5.38 6.49
C SER A 194 6.87 -6.26 7.12
N TYR A 195 6.75 -7.56 6.98
CA TYR A 195 7.69 -8.54 7.55
C TYR A 195 9.12 -8.40 7.01
N LYS A 196 9.30 -7.61 5.99
CA LYS A 196 10.58 -7.45 5.29
C LYS A 196 11.40 -6.28 5.84
N ARG A 197 11.74 -6.35 7.14
CA ARG A 197 12.80 -5.46 7.67
C ARG A 197 14.03 -5.40 6.76
N ASN A 198 14.34 -6.47 6.02
CA ASN A 198 15.47 -6.51 5.09
C ASN A 198 15.17 -5.93 3.71
N ILE A 199 13.97 -6.08 3.14
CA ILE A 199 13.58 -5.31 1.93
C ILE A 199 13.23 -3.88 2.34
N PHE A 200 12.49 -3.69 3.44
CA PHE A 200 12.34 -2.37 4.02
C PHE A 200 13.69 -1.77 4.41
N ALA A 201 14.64 -2.49 5.01
CA ALA A 201 15.98 -1.97 5.28
C ALA A 201 16.82 -1.77 4.01
N ARG A 202 16.65 -2.58 2.96
CA ARG A 202 17.32 -2.39 1.67
C ARG A 202 16.59 -1.40 0.77
N LEU A 203 15.25 -1.38 0.79
CA LEU A 203 14.40 -0.41 0.13
C LEU A 203 14.12 0.81 1.03
N PHE A 204 14.21 0.68 2.35
CA PHE A 204 13.91 1.68 3.37
C PHE A 204 15.08 1.91 4.33
N ASN A 205 16.32 1.81 3.84
CA ASN A 205 17.39 2.53 4.53
C ASN A 205 16.88 3.96 4.78
N PRO A 206 16.77 4.44 6.04
CA PRO A 206 16.02 5.65 6.39
C PRO A 206 16.32 6.89 5.55
N SER A 207 17.48 6.90 4.89
CA SER A 207 17.93 8.00 4.03
C SER A 207 17.56 7.85 2.53
N ILE A 208 17.34 6.63 2.02
CA ILE A 208 17.19 6.41 0.57
C ILE A 208 15.79 5.90 0.21
N ALA A 209 15.25 5.00 0.97
CA ALA A 209 14.00 4.35 0.62
C ALA A 209 12.76 5.18 1.00
N ARG A 210 12.83 5.97 2.06
CA ARG A 210 11.83 7.02 2.29
C ARG A 210 11.72 7.97 1.11
N LYS A 211 12.82 8.22 0.40
CA LYS A 211 12.83 9.11 -0.78
C LYS A 211 12.17 8.49 -2.00
N MET A 212 12.21 7.19 -2.22
CA MET A 212 12.08 6.63 -3.57
C MET A 212 10.75 5.90 -3.85
N ILE A 213 10.08 5.27 -2.87
CA ILE A 213 8.74 4.69 -3.09
C ILE A 213 7.70 5.82 -3.23
N PHE A 214 8.01 6.99 -2.73
CA PHE A 214 7.11 8.15 -2.73
C PHE A 214 7.40 9.19 -3.80
N HIS A 215 8.37 8.93 -4.70
CA HIS A 215 8.50 9.69 -5.95
C HIS A 215 7.45 9.29 -6.99
N SER A 216 6.84 8.11 -6.83
CA SER A 216 5.72 7.72 -7.67
C SER A 216 4.41 8.20 -7.03
N ASP A 217 3.49 8.69 -7.84
CA ASP A 217 2.12 9.02 -7.41
C ASP A 217 1.27 7.75 -7.20
N THR A 218 1.95 6.59 -7.05
CA THR A 218 1.32 5.27 -6.94
C THR A 218 1.08 4.91 -5.48
N PRO A 219 -0.16 4.60 -5.09
CA PRO A 219 -0.51 4.13 -3.76
C PRO A 219 0.27 2.89 -3.32
N LEU A 220 0.60 2.84 -2.04
CA LEU A 220 1.32 1.73 -1.41
C LEU A 220 0.44 1.04 -0.39
N LEU A 221 0.13 -0.24 -0.62
CA LEU A 221 -0.54 -1.12 0.34
C LEU A 221 0.51 -1.97 1.08
N VAL A 222 0.61 -1.80 2.38
CA VAL A 222 1.47 -2.62 3.23
C VAL A 222 0.61 -3.60 4.01
N ILE A 223 0.87 -4.90 3.80
CA ILE A 223 0.17 -5.98 4.49
C ILE A 223 1.02 -6.40 5.68
N ASN A 224 0.41 -6.32 6.84
CA ASN A 224 1.04 -6.71 8.10
C ASN A 224 0.58 -8.13 8.46
N SER A 225 1.53 -9.04 8.58
CA SER A 225 1.32 -10.46 8.91
C SER A 225 1.89 -10.80 10.28
#